data_b1bc6d15020c7c278b278b24bd0ff7f0
#
_entry.id   b1bc6d15020c7c278b278b24bd0ff7f0
#
_cell.length_a   1.000
_cell.length_b   1.000
_cell.length_c   1.000
_cell.angle_alpha   90.00
_cell.angle_beta   90.00
_cell.angle_gamma   90.00
#
_symmetry.space_group_name_H-M   'P 1'
#
loop_
_entity.id
_entity.type
_entity.pdbx_description
1 polymer ?
#
loop_
_entity_poly.entity_id
_entity_poly.type
_entity_poly.pdbx_seq_one_letter_code
_entity_poly.pdbx_strand_id
1 'polypeptide(L)'
;MKTFPSDLNVLIIDDSPAIRRTARKFLEETKLNVFTVSTSFEGLSLISDVSPHFILIDATMPDIDGYQFSYLVRTFRPESGIKLVILDLKSNHIDLEKFNEENFFGRLLKPFTREELLSVLVDENQTGSSDTR
;
A
#
# COMPACT_ATOMS: atom_id res chain seq x y z
N MET A 1 16.16 10.45 -8.95
CA MET A 1 15.55 10.17 -7.66
C MET A 1 14.07 10.51 -7.70
N LYS A 2 13.27 9.62 -7.14
CA LYS A 2 11.84 9.88 -7.11
C LYS A 2 11.47 10.78 -5.96
N THR A 3 10.61 11.73 -6.22
CA THR A 3 10.13 12.64 -5.19
C THR A 3 8.60 12.54 -5.14
N PHE A 4 8.08 12.85 -3.98
CA PHE A 4 6.63 12.85 -3.76
C PHE A 4 6.23 14.23 -3.27
N PRO A 5 4.99 14.65 -3.58
CA PRO A 5 4.48 15.87 -2.97
C PRO A 5 4.51 15.75 -1.46
N SER A 6 4.69 16.85 -0.77
CA SER A 6 4.64 16.83 0.69
C SER A 6 3.23 16.55 1.15
N ASP A 7 3.15 15.99 2.37
CA ASP A 7 1.90 15.75 3.07
C ASP A 7 1.03 14.62 2.52
N LEU A 8 1.58 13.78 1.66
CA LEU A 8 0.88 12.56 1.32
C LEU A 8 1.05 11.55 2.45
N ASN A 9 -0.02 10.85 2.76
CA ASN A 9 -0.05 9.90 3.86
C ASN A 9 -0.06 8.47 3.36
N VAL A 10 0.78 7.62 3.98
CA VAL A 10 0.84 6.20 3.68
C VAL A 10 0.51 5.43 4.94
N LEU A 11 -0.45 4.53 4.84
CA LEU A 11 -0.82 3.63 5.93
C LEU A 11 -0.33 2.23 5.58
N ILE A 12 0.48 1.64 6.45
CA ILE A 12 1.04 0.31 6.23
C ILE A 12 0.45 -0.65 7.26
N ILE A 13 -0.19 -1.70 6.76
CA ILE A 13 -0.90 -2.68 7.57
C ILE A 13 -0.25 -4.04 7.36
N ASP A 14 0.50 -4.50 8.34
CA ASP A 14 1.19 -5.79 8.28
C ASP A 14 1.45 -6.25 9.71
N ASP A 15 1.15 -7.51 10.00
CA ASP A 15 1.34 -8.04 11.34
C ASP A 15 2.82 -8.33 11.67
N SER A 16 3.71 -8.24 10.69
CA SER A 16 5.14 -8.43 10.90
C SER A 16 5.80 -7.11 11.34
N PRO A 17 6.33 -7.05 12.57
CA PRO A 17 7.07 -5.86 12.98
C PRO A 17 8.27 -5.55 12.09
N ALA A 18 8.93 -6.60 11.57
CA ALA A 18 10.09 -6.41 10.69
C ALA A 18 9.69 -5.71 9.40
N ILE A 19 8.57 -6.12 8.80
CA ILE A 19 8.09 -5.49 7.56
C ILE A 19 7.71 -4.03 7.84
N ARG A 20 7.01 -3.76 8.94
CA ARG A 20 6.63 -2.39 9.27
C ARG A 20 7.84 -1.49 9.46
N ARG A 21 8.87 -1.98 10.17
CA ARG A 21 10.09 -1.21 10.38
C ARG A 21 10.84 -0.99 9.08
N THR A 22 10.94 -2.03 8.25
CA THR A 22 11.65 -1.94 6.96
C THR A 22 10.98 -0.91 6.06
N ALA A 23 9.67 -0.98 5.92
CA ALA A 23 8.93 -0.04 5.08
C ALA A 23 9.08 1.38 5.58
N ARG A 24 8.94 1.59 6.89
CA ARG A 24 9.11 2.92 7.47
C ARG A 24 10.51 3.46 7.21
N LYS A 25 11.52 2.63 7.38
CA LYS A 25 12.91 3.05 7.13
C LYS A 25 13.12 3.44 5.68
N PHE A 26 12.60 2.65 4.74
CA PHE A 26 12.74 2.94 3.33
C PHE A 26 12.08 4.26 2.93
N LEU A 27 11.03 4.64 3.64
CA LEU A 27 10.27 5.85 3.31
C LEU A 27 10.68 7.08 4.10
N GLU A 28 11.57 6.94 5.10
CA GLU A 28 11.89 8.07 5.97
C GLU A 28 12.59 9.23 5.27
N GLU A 29 13.25 8.96 4.15
CA GLU A 29 13.91 10.01 3.38
C GLU A 29 12.96 10.73 2.43
N THR A 30 11.77 10.21 2.28
CA THR A 30 10.74 10.85 1.45
C THR A 30 9.98 11.86 2.33
N LYS A 31 9.10 12.63 1.69
CA LYS A 31 8.24 13.54 2.42
C LYS A 31 6.90 12.91 2.79
N LEU A 32 6.79 11.60 2.61
CA LEU A 32 5.57 10.89 2.96
C LEU A 32 5.41 10.79 4.47
N ASN A 33 4.19 10.98 4.95
CA ASN A 33 3.87 10.72 6.35
C ASN A 33 3.50 9.25 6.46
N VAL A 34 4.21 8.51 7.30
CA VAL A 34 4.08 7.06 7.38
C VAL A 34 3.41 6.65 8.69
N PHE A 35 2.34 5.88 8.56
CA PHE A 35 1.59 5.34 9.69
C PHE A 35 1.59 3.82 9.56
N THR A 36 1.85 3.11 10.65
CA THR A 36 1.89 1.66 10.62
C THR A 36 0.98 1.08 11.68
N VAL A 37 0.27 0.01 11.33
CA VAL A 37 -0.56 -0.74 12.28
C VAL A 37 -0.36 -2.23 12.05
N SER A 38 -0.72 -3.02 13.04
CA SER A 38 -0.49 -4.47 13.01
C SER A 38 -1.74 -5.28 12.70
N THR A 39 -2.91 -4.65 12.63
CA THR A 39 -4.15 -5.35 12.31
C THR A 39 -4.95 -4.59 11.26
N SER A 40 -5.76 -5.33 10.51
CA SER A 40 -6.62 -4.72 9.51
C SER A 40 -7.72 -3.87 10.16
N PHE A 41 -8.24 -4.29 11.31
CA PHE A 41 -9.25 -3.50 12.02
C PHE A 41 -8.70 -2.14 12.43
N GLU A 42 -7.46 -2.10 12.94
CA GLU A 42 -6.84 -0.83 13.27
C GLU A 42 -6.71 0.05 12.02
N GLY A 43 -6.30 -0.59 10.92
CA GLY A 43 -6.16 0.13 9.65
C GLY A 43 -7.47 0.76 9.21
N LEU A 44 -8.56 -0.01 9.24
CA LEU A 44 -9.87 0.51 8.86
C LEU A 44 -10.28 1.68 9.76
N SER A 45 -10.02 1.57 11.06
CA SER A 45 -10.43 2.61 12.00
C SER A 45 -9.65 3.91 11.82
N LEU A 46 -8.45 3.83 11.24
CA LEU A 46 -7.61 5.01 11.05
C LEU A 46 -7.86 5.77 9.75
N ILE A 47 -8.59 5.18 8.82
CA ILE A 47 -8.74 5.80 7.49
C ILE A 47 -9.30 7.21 7.58
N SER A 48 -10.32 7.42 8.41
CA SER A 48 -10.92 8.75 8.55
C SER A 48 -9.95 9.77 9.15
N ASP A 49 -9.18 9.35 10.15
CA ASP A 49 -8.27 10.26 10.85
C ASP A 49 -7.01 10.55 10.04
N VAL A 50 -6.49 9.53 9.36
CA VAL A 50 -5.23 9.65 8.63
C VAL A 50 -5.44 10.17 7.21
N SER A 51 -6.59 9.87 6.62
CA SER A 51 -6.87 10.20 5.22
C SER A 51 -5.71 9.73 4.32
N PRO A 52 -5.44 8.44 4.28
CA PRO A 52 -4.28 7.94 3.53
C PRO A 52 -4.48 8.09 2.03
N HIS A 53 -3.40 8.41 1.35
CA HIS A 53 -3.36 8.42 -0.12
C HIS A 53 -2.98 7.05 -0.64
N PHE A 54 -2.18 6.33 0.14
CA PHE A 54 -1.77 4.96 -0.14
C PHE A 54 -2.03 4.09 1.08
N ILE A 55 -2.51 2.87 0.85
CA ILE A 55 -2.56 1.85 1.89
C ILE A 55 -1.83 0.63 1.36
N LEU A 56 -0.80 0.20 2.10
CA LEU A 56 -0.10 -1.04 1.82
C LEU A 56 -0.61 -2.07 2.81
N ILE A 57 -1.17 -3.17 2.32
CA ILE A 57 -1.79 -4.17 3.18
C ILE A 57 -1.30 -5.58 2.86
N ASP A 58 -0.90 -6.30 3.89
CA ASP A 58 -0.52 -7.70 3.79
C ASP A 58 -1.70 -8.52 3.28
N ALA A 59 -1.44 -9.36 2.28
CA ALA A 59 -2.47 -10.23 1.69
C ALA A 59 -3.08 -11.18 2.71
N THR A 60 -2.29 -11.63 3.69
CA THR A 60 -2.71 -12.72 4.60
C THR A 60 -2.84 -12.28 6.04
N MET A 61 -3.49 -11.17 6.28
CA MET A 61 -3.74 -10.73 7.66
C MET A 61 -4.69 -11.68 8.38
N PRO A 62 -4.45 -11.94 9.68
CA PRO A 62 -5.27 -12.92 10.40
C PRO A 62 -6.70 -12.48 10.67
N ASP A 63 -6.96 -11.17 10.75
CA ASP A 63 -8.32 -10.69 11.00
C ASP A 63 -9.11 -10.47 9.71
N ILE A 64 -8.63 -9.61 8.82
CA ILE A 64 -9.24 -9.38 7.52
C ILE A 64 -8.11 -9.38 6.50
N ASP A 65 -8.15 -10.28 5.52
CA ASP A 65 -7.06 -10.34 4.55
C ASP A 65 -7.08 -9.13 3.61
N GLY A 66 -5.99 -8.96 2.87
CA GLY A 66 -5.83 -7.79 2.01
C GLY A 66 -6.89 -7.68 0.94
N TYR A 67 -7.39 -8.80 0.44
CA TYR A 67 -8.43 -8.79 -0.60
C TYR A 67 -9.76 -8.34 -0.04
N GLN A 68 -10.13 -8.87 1.13
CA GLN A 68 -11.35 -8.44 1.82
C GLN A 68 -11.27 -6.98 2.23
N PHE A 69 -10.09 -6.56 2.70
CA PHE A 69 -9.86 -5.16 3.07
C PHE A 69 -10.11 -4.23 1.88
N SER A 70 -9.59 -4.59 0.70
CA SER A 70 -9.77 -3.77 -0.49
C SER A 70 -11.25 -3.67 -0.87
N TYR A 71 -11.96 -4.78 -0.76
CA TYR A 71 -13.39 -4.79 -1.05
C TYR A 71 -14.13 -3.83 -0.12
N LEU A 72 -13.81 -3.86 1.18
CA LEU A 72 -14.45 -2.99 2.15
C LEU A 72 -14.16 -1.51 1.87
N VAL A 73 -12.91 -1.19 1.54
CA VAL A 73 -12.56 0.19 1.22
C VAL A 73 -13.31 0.67 -0.02
N ARG A 74 -13.34 -0.14 -1.08
CA ARG A 74 -14.03 0.25 -2.31
C ARG A 74 -15.53 0.36 -2.11
N THR A 75 -16.10 -0.50 -1.26
CA THR A 75 -17.54 -0.50 -1.01
C THR A 75 -17.97 0.69 -0.18
N PHE A 76 -17.25 0.99 0.90
CA PHE A 76 -17.67 2.01 1.83
C PHE A 76 -17.05 3.38 1.58
N ARG A 77 -16.02 3.45 0.74
CA ARG A 77 -15.36 4.70 0.40
C ARG A 77 -15.05 4.77 -1.09
N PRO A 78 -16.06 4.61 -1.96
CA PRO A 78 -15.83 4.47 -3.41
C PRO A 78 -15.18 5.68 -4.05
N GLU A 79 -15.31 6.85 -3.46
CA GLU A 79 -14.76 8.07 -4.05
C GLU A 79 -13.52 8.56 -3.32
N SER A 80 -12.93 7.73 -2.45
CA SER A 80 -11.79 8.16 -1.66
C SER A 80 -10.54 8.40 -2.49
N GLY A 81 -10.39 7.70 -3.61
CA GLY A 81 -9.16 7.78 -4.40
C GLY A 81 -7.96 7.10 -3.75
N ILE A 82 -8.19 6.35 -2.69
CA ILE A 82 -7.10 5.65 -1.98
C ILE A 82 -6.49 4.61 -2.91
N LYS A 83 -5.17 4.63 -3.02
CA LYS A 83 -4.42 3.66 -3.82
C LYS A 83 -3.99 2.52 -2.92
N LEU A 84 -4.54 1.35 -3.16
CA LEU A 84 -4.27 0.14 -2.37
C LEU A 84 -3.17 -0.68 -3.03
N VAL A 85 -2.15 -1.02 -2.25
CA VAL A 85 -1.05 -1.88 -2.69
C VAL A 85 -1.06 -3.12 -1.83
N ILE A 86 -1.13 -4.29 -2.47
CA ILE A 86 -1.13 -5.55 -1.74
C ILE A 86 0.30 -6.05 -1.56
N LEU A 87 0.61 -6.48 -0.34
CA LEU A 87 1.91 -7.06 0.00
C LEU A 87 1.78 -8.56 0.11
N ASP A 88 2.60 -9.32 -0.61
CA ASP A 88 2.52 -10.77 -0.57
C ASP A 88 3.91 -11.37 -0.50
N LEU A 89 3.98 -12.64 -0.13
CA LEU A 89 5.26 -13.35 -0.08
C LEU A 89 5.65 -13.82 -1.47
N LYS A 90 6.96 -13.75 -1.76
CA LYS A 90 7.47 -14.24 -3.05
C LYS A 90 7.24 -15.73 -3.21
N SER A 91 7.18 -16.46 -2.10
CA SER A 91 6.99 -17.90 -2.13
C SER A 91 5.53 -18.30 -2.37
N ASN A 92 4.60 -17.37 -2.24
CA ASN A 92 3.20 -17.66 -2.45
C ASN A 92 2.85 -17.52 -3.92
N HIS A 93 1.99 -18.39 -4.40
CA HIS A 93 1.40 -18.18 -5.71
C HIS A 93 0.34 -17.11 -5.58
N ILE A 94 0.30 -16.25 -6.57
CA ILE A 94 -0.71 -15.21 -6.61
C ILE A 94 -2.05 -15.87 -6.84
N ASP A 95 -3.00 -15.56 -6.00
CA ASP A 95 -4.36 -16.01 -6.22
C ASP A 95 -5.00 -15.06 -7.23
N LEU A 96 -4.87 -15.42 -8.50
CA LEU A 96 -5.35 -14.57 -9.58
C LEU A 96 -6.85 -14.36 -9.56
N GLU A 97 -7.58 -15.30 -8.94
CA GLU A 97 -9.03 -15.14 -8.82
C GLU A 97 -9.38 -14.04 -7.82
N LYS A 98 -8.57 -13.89 -6.77
CA LYS A 98 -8.80 -12.85 -5.77
C LYS A 98 -8.19 -11.52 -6.15
N PHE A 99 -7.13 -11.53 -6.94
CA PHE A 99 -6.47 -10.29 -7.32
C PHE A 99 -7.25 -9.61 -8.44
N ASN A 100 -7.83 -8.47 -8.12
CA ASN A 100 -8.57 -7.68 -9.07
C ASN A 100 -7.84 -6.35 -9.26
N GLU A 101 -7.28 -6.14 -10.43
CA GLU A 101 -6.52 -4.93 -10.73
C GLU A 101 -7.35 -3.66 -10.62
N GLU A 102 -8.66 -3.78 -10.72
CA GLU A 102 -9.52 -2.62 -10.51
C GLU A 102 -9.55 -2.17 -9.06
N ASN A 103 -9.26 -3.09 -8.14
CA ASN A 103 -9.27 -2.80 -6.71
C ASN A 103 -7.92 -2.41 -6.15
N PHE A 104 -6.84 -2.70 -6.88
CA PHE A 104 -5.49 -2.44 -6.41
C PHE A 104 -4.72 -1.56 -7.37
N PHE A 105 -4.01 -0.60 -6.80
CA PHE A 105 -3.09 0.25 -7.55
C PHE A 105 -1.82 -0.51 -7.90
N GLY A 106 -1.38 -1.42 -7.03
CA GLY A 106 -0.18 -2.18 -7.27
C GLY A 106 -0.03 -3.37 -6.33
N ARG A 107 1.05 -4.09 -6.55
CA ARG A 107 1.41 -5.28 -5.80
C ARG A 107 2.90 -5.25 -5.51
N LEU A 108 3.29 -5.67 -4.31
CA LEU A 108 4.67 -5.66 -3.89
C LEU A 108 4.98 -6.98 -3.18
N LEU A 109 6.00 -7.69 -3.65
CA LEU A 109 6.36 -8.97 -3.07
C LEU A 109 7.39 -8.79 -1.96
N LYS A 110 7.22 -9.53 -0.88
CA LYS A 110 8.13 -9.49 0.27
C LYS A 110 9.15 -10.61 0.15
N PRO A 111 10.41 -10.39 0.47
CA PRO A 111 11.00 -9.12 0.87
C PRO A 111 11.19 -8.18 -0.32
N PHE A 112 11.07 -6.90 -0.09
CA PHE A 112 11.21 -5.91 -1.15
C PHE A 112 12.40 -4.97 -0.86
N THR A 113 12.93 -4.40 -1.94
CA THR A 113 13.97 -3.38 -1.82
C THR A 113 13.32 -2.01 -1.67
N ARG A 114 14.13 -1.03 -1.27
CA ARG A 114 13.67 0.35 -1.22
C ARG A 114 13.18 0.82 -2.58
N GLU A 115 13.93 0.48 -3.64
CA GLU A 115 13.56 0.87 -5.00
C GLU A 115 12.24 0.27 -5.43
N GLU A 116 12.01 -0.99 -5.08
CA GLU A 116 10.74 -1.65 -5.41
C GLU A 116 9.57 -0.97 -4.69
N LEU A 117 9.75 -0.65 -3.41
CA LEU A 117 8.70 0.04 -2.66
C LEU A 117 8.41 1.41 -3.26
N LEU A 118 9.45 2.19 -3.55
CA LEU A 118 9.25 3.52 -4.13
C LEU A 118 8.59 3.43 -5.50
N SER A 119 8.96 2.43 -6.29
CA SER A 119 8.40 2.26 -7.63
C SER A 119 6.90 1.98 -7.60
N VAL A 120 6.44 1.19 -6.62
CA VAL A 120 5.03 0.84 -6.58
C VAL A 120 4.16 2.01 -6.14
N LEU A 121 4.74 3.00 -5.46
CA LEU A 121 4.01 4.18 -5.01
C LEU A 121 3.92 5.28 -6.05
N VAL A 122 4.60 5.13 -7.18
CA VAL A 122 4.59 6.15 -8.22
C VAL A 122 3.45 5.89 -9.17
N ASP A 123 2.68 6.96 -9.47
CA ASP A 123 1.61 6.87 -10.45
C ASP A 123 2.21 6.68 -11.83
N GLU A 124 1.90 5.57 -12.48
CA GLU A 124 2.43 5.28 -13.80
C GLU A 124 2.09 6.34 -14.83
N ASN A 125 0.90 6.91 -14.74
CA ASN A 125 0.52 7.92 -15.69
C ASN A 125 1.39 9.15 -15.59
N GLN A 126 1.73 9.57 -14.39
CA GLN A 126 2.64 10.69 -14.20
C GLN A 126 4.03 10.34 -14.65
N THR A 127 4.51 9.17 -14.29
CA THR A 127 5.84 8.72 -14.67
C THR A 127 5.92 8.53 -16.18
N GLY A 128 4.93 7.88 -16.75
CA GLY A 128 4.89 7.61 -18.16
C GLY A 128 4.87 8.89 -18.97
N SER A 129 4.03 9.84 -18.60
CA SER A 129 3.96 11.05 -19.37
C SER A 129 5.25 11.86 -19.29
N SER A 130 5.91 11.84 -18.15
CA SER A 130 7.15 12.59 -18.05
C SER A 130 8.27 11.93 -18.83
N ASP A 131 8.22 10.63 -18.95
CA ASP A 131 9.32 9.93 -19.59
C ASP A 131 9.26 9.92 -21.07
N THR A 132 8.11 10.04 -21.61
CA THR A 132 8.01 9.93 -23.03
C THR A 132 8.46 11.12 -23.72
N ARG A 133 8.93 11.95 -23.04
CA ARG A 133 9.28 13.11 -23.60
C ARG A 133 10.57 13.37 -24.15
#